data_43f278aebb525639493aed465c112053
#
_entry.id   43f278aebb525639493aed465c112053
#
_cell.length_a   1.000
_cell.length_b   1.000
_cell.length_c   1.000
_cell.angle_alpha   90.00
_cell.angle_beta   90.00
_cell.angle_gamma   90.00
#
_symmetry.space_group_name_H-M   'P 1'
#
loop_
_entity.id
_entity.type
_entity.pdbx_description
1 polymer ?
#
loop_
_entity_poly.entity_id
_entity_poly.type
_entity_poly.pdbx_seq_one_letter_code
_entity_poly.pdbx_strand_id
1 'polypeptide(L)'
;MAMRIRMYDNVAQYLSDKEAIDAAVLSVLESGELVMGPDVRALEEEFAAYCGTNYAVGVTSGTSALLLALRALGIGEGDEVITVANSDIPTSQAVTLTGAKVVWVDIEPVGCNMDPDQVEAAITPKTRAVLPVHLHGVPADLG
;
A
#
# COMPACT_ATOMS: atom_id res chain seq x y z
N MET A 1 14.51 -31.87 -18.75
CA MET A 1 13.89 -31.38 -17.49
C MET A 1 13.07 -30.15 -17.83
N ALA A 2 11.75 -30.16 -17.63
CA ALA A 2 10.93 -29.00 -17.97
C ALA A 2 11.25 -27.87 -16.99
N MET A 3 11.57 -26.68 -17.50
CA MET A 3 11.77 -25.48 -16.72
C MET A 3 10.44 -25.08 -16.05
N ARG A 4 10.38 -25.13 -14.73
CA ARG A 4 9.20 -24.75 -13.96
C ARG A 4 9.35 -23.30 -13.52
N ILE A 5 8.63 -22.40 -14.18
CA ILE A 5 8.58 -20.99 -13.78
C ILE A 5 7.69 -20.89 -12.52
N ARG A 6 8.23 -20.35 -11.45
CA ARG A 6 7.49 -20.08 -10.21
C ARG A 6 6.90 -18.66 -10.29
N MET A 7 5.69 -18.48 -9.80
CA MET A 7 5.10 -17.15 -9.69
C MET A 7 5.86 -16.29 -8.66
N TYR A 8 6.32 -16.91 -7.57
CA TYR A 8 7.16 -16.30 -6.54
C TYR A 8 8.34 -17.23 -6.23
N ASP A 9 9.54 -16.68 -6.14
CA ASP A 9 10.73 -17.42 -5.69
C ASP A 9 11.42 -16.66 -4.55
N ASN A 10 10.74 -16.60 -3.41
CA ASN A 10 11.25 -15.95 -2.20
C ASN A 10 12.55 -16.57 -1.69
N VAL A 11 12.79 -17.87 -2.01
CA VAL A 11 14.03 -18.56 -1.64
C VAL A 11 15.20 -18.00 -2.45
N ALA A 12 15.03 -17.82 -3.76
CA ALA A 12 16.08 -17.23 -4.60
C ALA A 12 16.38 -15.79 -4.16
N GLN A 13 15.36 -14.99 -3.85
CA GLN A 13 15.52 -13.65 -3.33
C GLN A 13 16.26 -13.62 -1.98
N TYR A 14 15.88 -14.48 -1.04
CA TYR A 14 16.59 -14.61 0.24
C TYR A 14 18.05 -15.01 0.04
N LEU A 15 18.33 -16.00 -0.84
CA LEU A 15 19.69 -16.48 -1.08
C LEU A 15 20.60 -15.44 -1.75
N SER A 16 20.05 -14.48 -2.53
CA SER A 16 20.84 -13.41 -3.13
C SER A 16 21.44 -12.44 -2.09
N ASP A 17 20.72 -12.24 -0.99
CA ASP A 17 21.11 -11.27 0.05
C ASP A 17 21.23 -11.94 1.44
N LYS A 18 21.44 -13.26 1.44
CA LYS A 18 21.38 -14.11 2.65
C LYS A 18 22.23 -13.58 3.81
N GLU A 19 23.48 -13.24 3.55
CA GLU A 19 24.40 -12.81 4.61
C GLU A 19 23.93 -11.52 5.29
N ALA A 20 23.46 -10.55 4.52
CA ALA A 20 22.93 -9.28 5.05
C ALA A 20 21.62 -9.49 5.81
N ILE A 21 20.72 -10.32 5.28
CA ILE A 21 19.44 -10.63 5.93
C ILE A 21 19.69 -11.38 7.25
N ASP A 22 20.51 -12.40 7.25
CA ASP A 22 20.82 -13.17 8.46
C ASP A 22 21.46 -12.29 9.53
N ALA A 23 22.42 -11.45 9.16
CA ALA A 23 23.07 -10.54 10.09
C ALA A 23 22.07 -9.54 10.70
N ALA A 24 21.20 -8.95 9.90
CA ALA A 24 20.18 -8.00 10.40
C ALA A 24 19.18 -8.69 11.35
N VAL A 25 18.67 -9.86 10.98
CA VAL A 25 17.73 -10.62 11.83
C VAL A 25 18.38 -11.02 13.17
N LEU A 26 19.59 -11.53 13.13
CA LEU A 26 20.31 -11.95 14.36
C LEU A 26 20.60 -10.74 15.24
N SER A 27 21.01 -9.61 14.69
CA SER A 27 21.25 -8.38 15.46
C SER A 27 20.01 -7.93 16.24
N VAL A 28 18.83 -7.97 15.60
CA VAL A 28 17.56 -7.61 16.26
C VAL A 28 17.23 -8.61 17.38
N LEU A 29 17.40 -9.91 17.13
CA LEU A 29 17.14 -10.93 18.15
C LEU A 29 18.09 -10.80 19.36
N GLU A 30 19.35 -10.55 19.12
CA GLU A 30 20.37 -10.36 20.16
C GLU A 30 20.14 -9.07 20.97
N SER A 31 19.60 -8.02 20.35
CA SER A 31 19.26 -6.78 21.06
C SER A 31 18.13 -6.95 22.07
N GLY A 32 17.21 -7.90 21.82
CA GLY A 32 15.99 -8.08 22.60
C GLY A 32 14.92 -7.00 22.34
N GLU A 33 15.20 -5.99 21.51
CA GLU A 33 14.26 -4.90 21.20
C GLU A 33 13.40 -5.27 19.97
N LEU A 34 12.51 -6.23 20.14
CA LEU A 34 11.72 -6.83 19.04
C LEU A 34 10.54 -5.98 18.58
N VAL A 35 10.13 -4.98 19.34
CA VAL A 35 8.95 -4.13 19.04
C VAL A 35 9.33 -2.67 19.16
N MET A 36 9.07 -1.89 18.10
CA MET A 36 9.36 -0.44 18.05
C MET A 36 10.83 -0.11 18.38
N GLY A 37 11.74 -1.02 18.04
CA GLY A 37 13.17 -0.90 18.28
C GLY A 37 13.88 0.14 17.40
N PRO A 38 15.22 0.26 17.53
CA PRO A 38 16.02 1.19 16.75
C PRO A 38 15.89 0.99 15.23
N ASP A 39 15.79 -0.28 14.78
CA ASP A 39 15.69 -0.60 13.36
C ASP A 39 14.38 -0.10 12.74
N VAL A 40 13.27 -0.13 13.51
CA VAL A 40 12.00 0.46 13.05
C VAL A 40 12.13 1.97 12.87
N ARG A 41 12.76 2.65 13.83
CA ARG A 41 12.98 4.11 13.72
C ARG A 41 13.89 4.47 12.56
N ALA A 42 14.97 3.71 12.36
CA ALA A 42 15.88 3.90 11.25
C ALA A 42 15.16 3.72 9.91
N LEU A 43 14.34 2.66 9.78
CA LEU A 43 13.50 2.44 8.59
C LEU A 43 12.55 3.62 8.32
N GLU A 44 11.88 4.13 9.36
CA GLU A 44 10.97 5.27 9.22
C GLU A 44 11.71 6.53 8.73
N GLU A 45 12.88 6.82 9.28
CA GLU A 45 13.72 7.95 8.89
C GLU A 45 14.25 7.80 7.44
N GLU A 46 14.80 6.64 7.11
CA GLU A 46 15.35 6.34 5.78
C GLU A 46 14.25 6.36 4.71
N PHE A 47 13.09 5.77 5.02
CA PHE A 47 11.95 5.73 4.09
C PHE A 47 11.33 7.10 3.88
N ALA A 48 11.22 7.93 4.92
CA ALA A 48 10.80 9.31 4.79
C ALA A 48 11.74 10.10 3.87
N ALA A 49 13.05 9.96 4.08
CA ALA A 49 14.06 10.59 3.23
C ALA A 49 13.98 10.12 1.77
N TYR A 50 13.82 8.81 1.56
CA TYR A 50 13.66 8.23 0.22
C TYR A 50 12.44 8.76 -0.52
N CYS A 51 11.29 8.90 0.18
CA CYS A 51 10.06 9.43 -0.38
C CYS A 51 10.03 10.97 -0.48
N GLY A 52 11.01 11.68 0.08
CA GLY A 52 11.03 13.15 0.14
C GLY A 52 9.96 13.71 1.06
N THR A 53 9.53 12.96 2.09
CA THR A 53 8.53 13.37 3.08
C THR A 53 9.21 13.71 4.41
N ASN A 54 8.51 14.41 5.29
CA ASN A 54 9.04 14.74 6.61
C ASN A 54 9.02 13.54 7.58
N TYR A 55 8.08 12.62 7.37
CA TYR A 55 7.86 11.49 8.27
C TYR A 55 7.40 10.26 7.50
N ALA A 56 7.75 9.08 8.00
CA ALA A 56 7.13 7.81 7.69
C ALA A 56 6.74 7.11 9.00
N VAL A 57 5.73 6.27 8.96
CA VAL A 57 5.24 5.55 10.15
C VAL A 57 5.09 4.08 9.81
N GLY A 58 5.82 3.22 10.51
CA GLY A 58 5.70 1.77 10.39
C GLY A 58 4.36 1.28 10.94
N VAL A 59 3.68 0.44 10.16
CA VAL A 59 2.39 -0.16 10.52
C VAL A 59 2.42 -1.66 10.26
N THR A 60 1.43 -2.38 10.77
CA THR A 60 1.41 -3.85 10.74
C THR A 60 1.14 -4.46 9.36
N SER A 61 0.54 -3.70 8.45
CA SER A 61 0.20 -4.18 7.09
C SER A 61 -0.19 -3.03 6.17
N GLY A 62 -0.22 -3.29 4.85
CA GLY A 62 -0.76 -2.34 3.87
C GLY A 62 -2.23 -1.98 4.13
N THR A 63 -3.05 -2.93 4.59
CA THR A 63 -4.44 -2.65 5.01
C THR A 63 -4.48 -1.62 6.13
N SER A 64 -3.62 -1.78 7.15
CA SER A 64 -3.51 -0.83 8.25
C SER A 64 -3.03 0.54 7.77
N ALA A 65 -2.09 0.57 6.84
CA ALA A 65 -1.60 1.82 6.25
C ALA A 65 -2.73 2.60 5.57
N LEU A 66 -3.50 1.95 4.70
CA LEU A 66 -4.64 2.56 4.01
C LEU A 66 -5.71 3.04 5.00
N LEU A 67 -6.10 2.20 5.96
CA LEU A 67 -7.09 2.55 6.97
C LEU A 67 -6.67 3.76 7.81
N LEU A 68 -5.43 3.75 8.29
CA LEU A 68 -4.90 4.84 9.13
C LEU A 68 -4.73 6.13 8.33
N ALA A 69 -4.31 6.06 7.07
CA ALA A 69 -4.23 7.22 6.20
C ALA A 69 -5.61 7.86 5.97
N LEU A 70 -6.62 7.06 5.64
CA LEU A 70 -8.00 7.55 5.46
C LEU A 70 -8.55 8.17 6.75
N ARG A 71 -8.32 7.56 7.90
CA ARG A 71 -8.73 8.11 9.20
C ARG A 71 -7.99 9.38 9.56
N ALA A 72 -6.70 9.47 9.27
CA ALA A 72 -5.91 10.68 9.49
C ALA A 72 -6.40 11.87 8.65
N LEU A 73 -6.97 11.59 7.47
CA LEU A 73 -7.64 12.58 6.61
C LEU A 73 -9.07 12.92 7.08
N GLY A 74 -9.55 12.31 8.17
CA GLY A 74 -10.89 12.54 8.70
C GLY A 74 -12.01 11.88 7.90
N ILE A 75 -11.70 10.90 7.05
CA ILE A 75 -12.68 10.19 6.22
C ILE A 75 -13.45 9.19 7.06
N GLY A 76 -14.79 9.22 6.95
CA GLY A 76 -15.69 8.41 7.77
C GLY A 76 -17.10 8.31 7.23
N GLU A 77 -18.05 8.09 8.14
CA GLU A 77 -19.48 7.92 7.81
C GLU A 77 -20.04 9.16 7.06
N GLY A 78 -20.73 8.89 5.96
CA GLY A 78 -21.28 9.93 5.07
C GLY A 78 -20.37 10.37 3.93
N ASP A 79 -19.09 10.03 4.00
CA ASP A 79 -18.11 10.30 2.95
C ASP A 79 -18.10 9.21 1.87
N GLU A 80 -17.61 9.57 0.69
CA GLU A 80 -17.39 8.65 -0.44
C GLU A 80 -15.91 8.65 -0.82
N VAL A 81 -15.37 7.43 -1.08
CA VAL A 81 -14.02 7.22 -1.61
C VAL A 81 -14.12 6.47 -2.92
N ILE A 82 -13.58 7.06 -3.98
CA ILE A 82 -13.57 6.46 -5.32
C ILE A 82 -12.36 5.51 -5.43
N THR A 83 -12.58 4.29 -5.91
CA THR A 83 -11.52 3.31 -6.18
C THR A 83 -11.95 2.31 -7.25
N VAL A 84 -11.07 1.37 -7.59
CA VAL A 84 -11.31 0.32 -8.59
C VAL A 84 -11.52 -1.05 -7.95
N ALA A 85 -12.32 -1.90 -8.61
CA ALA A 85 -12.48 -3.30 -8.22
C ALA A 85 -11.27 -4.17 -8.61
N ASN A 86 -10.50 -3.75 -9.62
CA ASN A 86 -9.28 -4.43 -10.05
C ASN A 86 -8.12 -4.16 -9.08
N SER A 87 -8.24 -4.70 -7.89
CA SER A 87 -7.31 -4.55 -6.78
C SER A 87 -7.48 -5.71 -5.80
N ASP A 88 -6.64 -5.74 -4.77
CA ASP A 88 -6.82 -6.67 -3.65
C ASP A 88 -7.90 -6.16 -2.68
N ILE A 89 -8.51 -7.07 -1.94
CA ILE A 89 -9.59 -6.82 -0.94
C ILE A 89 -9.24 -5.68 0.04
N PRO A 90 -8.02 -5.58 0.58
CA PRO A 90 -7.62 -4.50 1.50
C PRO A 90 -7.95 -3.08 1.03
N THR A 91 -7.94 -2.81 -0.27
CA THR A 91 -8.23 -1.47 -0.81
C THR A 91 -9.64 -1.00 -0.42
N SER A 92 -10.65 -1.80 -0.73
CA SER A 92 -12.04 -1.47 -0.36
C SER A 92 -12.34 -1.71 1.12
N GLN A 93 -11.69 -2.71 1.72
CA GLN A 93 -11.84 -2.99 3.14
C GLN A 93 -11.38 -1.81 4.01
N ALA A 94 -10.28 -1.17 3.66
CA ALA A 94 -9.79 0.00 4.39
C ALA A 94 -10.82 1.15 4.36
N VAL A 95 -11.46 1.38 3.21
CA VAL A 95 -12.54 2.38 3.09
C VAL A 95 -13.74 2.01 3.95
N THR A 96 -14.25 0.77 3.83
CA THR A 96 -15.43 0.36 4.60
C THR A 96 -15.20 0.37 6.11
N LEU A 97 -13.99 0.08 6.56
CA LEU A 97 -13.61 0.14 7.98
C LEU A 97 -13.57 1.57 8.55
N THR A 98 -13.53 2.60 7.72
CA THR A 98 -13.71 3.99 8.20
C THR A 98 -15.18 4.36 8.39
N GLY A 99 -16.11 3.59 7.83
CA GLY A 99 -17.53 3.92 7.72
C GLY A 99 -17.90 4.65 6.44
N ALA A 100 -16.93 5.01 5.60
CA ALA A 100 -17.15 5.65 4.31
C ALA A 100 -17.70 4.66 3.28
N LYS A 101 -18.37 5.19 2.26
CA LYS A 101 -18.89 4.43 1.13
C LYS A 101 -17.85 4.29 0.04
N VAL A 102 -17.62 3.08 -0.44
CA VAL A 102 -16.83 2.82 -1.65
C VAL A 102 -17.64 3.20 -2.89
N VAL A 103 -17.07 4.01 -3.75
CA VAL A 103 -17.58 4.32 -5.08
C VAL A 103 -16.67 3.66 -6.10
N TRP A 104 -17.22 2.72 -6.85
CA TRP A 104 -16.47 1.96 -7.82
C TRP A 104 -16.46 2.66 -9.18
N VAL A 105 -15.28 2.74 -9.78
CA VAL A 105 -15.08 3.09 -11.19
C VAL A 105 -14.37 1.93 -11.89
N ASP A 106 -14.49 1.88 -13.21
CA ASP A 106 -13.84 0.84 -14.01
C ASP A 106 -12.41 1.21 -14.34
N ILE A 107 -11.70 0.32 -14.99
CA ILE A 107 -10.33 0.46 -15.42
C ILE A 107 -10.27 0.79 -16.91
N GLU A 108 -9.21 1.47 -17.32
CA GLU A 108 -8.87 1.64 -18.72
C GLU A 108 -8.46 0.29 -19.38
N PRO A 109 -8.76 0.08 -20.68
CA PRO A 109 -8.52 -1.22 -21.33
C PRO A 109 -7.05 -1.60 -21.48
N VAL A 110 -6.13 -0.64 -21.48
CA VAL A 110 -4.72 -0.89 -21.83
C VAL A 110 -3.84 -0.98 -20.59
N GLY A 111 -3.90 -0.13 -19.64
CA GLY A 111 -3.08 -0.15 -18.43
C GLY A 111 -3.68 -0.97 -17.31
N CYS A 112 -4.98 -1.29 -17.39
CA CYS A 112 -5.76 -1.92 -16.34
C CYS A 112 -5.76 -1.13 -15.02
N ASN A 113 -5.43 0.14 -15.08
CA ASN A 113 -5.49 1.09 -13.98
C ASN A 113 -6.84 1.84 -13.99
N MET A 114 -7.10 2.58 -12.92
CA MET A 114 -8.28 3.44 -12.77
C MET A 114 -8.44 4.36 -13.99
N ASP A 115 -9.65 4.39 -14.56
CA ASP A 115 -10.00 5.25 -15.69
C ASP A 115 -10.29 6.69 -15.19
N PRO A 116 -9.46 7.69 -15.55
CA PRO A 116 -9.64 9.07 -15.08
C PRO A 116 -10.97 9.69 -15.48
N ASP A 117 -11.49 9.38 -16.68
CA ASP A 117 -12.77 9.93 -17.17
C ASP A 117 -13.94 9.44 -16.30
N GLN A 118 -13.88 8.20 -15.83
CA GLN A 118 -14.88 7.66 -14.91
C GLN A 118 -14.74 8.20 -13.50
N VAL A 119 -13.51 8.51 -13.06
CA VAL A 119 -13.29 9.19 -11.78
C VAL A 119 -14.00 10.54 -11.78
N GLU A 120 -13.78 11.37 -12.82
CA GLU A 120 -14.41 12.67 -12.92
C GLU A 120 -15.94 12.57 -12.89
N ALA A 121 -16.50 11.63 -13.64
CA ALA A 121 -17.95 11.39 -13.69
C ALA A 121 -18.53 10.88 -12.37
N ALA A 122 -17.73 10.24 -11.52
CA ALA A 122 -18.14 9.68 -10.23
C ALA A 122 -18.04 10.67 -9.05
N ILE A 123 -17.43 11.84 -9.25
CA ILE A 123 -17.28 12.84 -8.19
C ILE A 123 -18.64 13.40 -7.77
N THR A 124 -18.89 13.39 -6.47
CA THR A 124 -20.07 13.98 -5.82
C THR A 124 -19.63 14.96 -4.72
N PRO A 125 -20.55 15.76 -4.17
CA PRO A 125 -20.24 16.60 -2.99
C PRO A 125 -19.78 15.81 -1.75
N LYS A 126 -19.97 14.48 -1.73
CA LYS A 126 -19.55 13.58 -0.67
C LYS A 126 -18.18 12.94 -0.93
N THR A 127 -17.63 13.07 -2.12
CA THR A 127 -16.33 12.51 -2.47
C THR A 127 -15.23 13.24 -1.68
N ARG A 128 -14.49 12.48 -0.87
CA ARG A 128 -13.42 12.98 0.00
C ARG A 128 -12.04 12.50 -0.42
N ALA A 129 -11.96 11.38 -1.13
CA ALA A 129 -10.71 10.85 -1.64
C ALA A 129 -10.92 10.03 -2.90
N VAL A 130 -9.84 9.96 -3.68
CA VAL A 130 -9.64 8.96 -4.74
C VAL A 130 -8.49 8.07 -4.29
N LEU A 131 -8.68 6.76 -4.33
CA LEU A 131 -7.71 5.76 -3.94
C LEU A 131 -7.30 4.93 -5.17
N PRO A 132 -6.31 5.40 -5.94
CA PRO A 132 -5.81 4.70 -7.11
C PRO A 132 -4.97 3.49 -6.70
N VAL A 133 -4.85 2.52 -7.61
CA VAL A 133 -4.04 1.33 -7.44
C VAL A 133 -3.02 1.26 -8.57
N HIS A 134 -1.74 1.19 -8.24
CA HIS A 134 -0.65 0.97 -9.19
C HIS A 134 -0.48 -0.53 -9.43
N LEU A 135 -1.43 -1.11 -10.18
CA LEU A 135 -1.54 -2.55 -10.33
C LEU A 135 -0.30 -3.13 -11.02
N HIS A 136 0.24 -4.20 -10.45
CA HIS A 136 1.45 -4.88 -10.94
C HIS A 136 2.68 -3.94 -11.11
N GLY A 137 2.72 -2.82 -10.41
CA GLY A 137 3.80 -1.84 -10.51
C GLY A 137 3.66 -0.87 -11.69
N VAL A 138 2.54 -0.90 -12.40
CA VAL A 138 2.22 0.09 -13.45
C VAL A 138 1.55 1.29 -12.78
N PRO A 139 2.14 2.50 -12.84
CA PRO A 139 1.54 3.69 -12.25
C PRO A 139 0.17 4.01 -12.86
N ALA A 140 -0.81 4.33 -12.01
CA ALA A 140 -2.04 4.95 -12.46
C ALA A 140 -1.76 6.38 -12.94
N ASP A 141 -2.54 6.87 -13.90
CA ASP A 141 -2.47 8.26 -14.32
C ASP A 141 -3.00 9.17 -13.20
N LEU A 142 -2.15 10.07 -12.73
CA LEU A 142 -2.47 11.01 -11.65
C LEU A 142 -2.47 12.47 -12.13
N GLY A 143 -2.34 12.70 -13.45
CA GLY A 143 -2.27 14.02 -14.08
C GLY A 143 -3.60 14.70 -14.38
#